data_273c70a86abc3b0bdba963f5646091fe
#
_entry.id   273c70a86abc3b0bdba963f5646091fe
#
_cell.length_a   1.000
_cell.length_b   1.000
_cell.length_c   1.000
_cell.angle_alpha   90.00
_cell.angle_beta   90.00
_cell.angle_gamma   90.00
#
_symmetry.space_group_name_H-M   'P 1'
#
loop_
_entity.id
_entity.type
_entity.pdbx_description
1 polymer ?
#
loop_
_entity_poly.entity_id
_entity_poly.type
_entity_poly.pdbx_seq_one_letter_code
_entity_poly.pdbx_strand_id
1 'polypeptide(L)'
;MRIKFLCVISSFFLCFSAVFPALAENGVYRCVATDEKKIALTFDDGPHYKYTDEILDILEKYGVKATFFVIGVNAERHPEKVKRIASSGHEIGNHTYSHPHLKKVSTQELEAEIEKASEVISRL
;
A
#
# COMPACT_ATOMS: atom_id res chain seq x y z
N MET A 1 11.95 37.81 52.29
CA MET A 1 12.03 37.59 50.84
C MET A 1 11.60 36.16 50.59
N ARG A 2 10.32 35.97 50.17
CA ARG A 2 9.73 34.65 49.97
C ARG A 2 9.80 34.31 48.48
N ILE A 3 10.61 33.33 48.10
CA ILE A 3 10.71 32.78 46.73
C ILE A 3 9.56 31.81 46.55
N LYS A 4 8.63 32.13 45.64
CA LYS A 4 7.57 31.20 45.20
C LYS A 4 8.13 30.33 44.07
N PHE A 5 8.26 29.04 44.34
CA PHE A 5 8.52 28.02 43.30
C PHE A 5 7.24 27.83 42.46
N LEU A 6 7.32 28.19 41.19
CA LEU A 6 6.25 27.93 40.22
C LEU A 6 6.51 26.53 39.63
N CYS A 7 5.70 25.57 40.06
CA CYS A 7 5.73 24.22 39.54
C CYS A 7 5.04 24.19 38.15
N VAL A 8 5.81 24.14 37.07
CA VAL A 8 5.28 23.94 35.72
C VAL A 8 5.01 22.46 35.54
N ILE A 9 3.73 22.07 35.67
CA ILE A 9 3.29 20.70 35.31
C ILE A 9 3.18 20.67 33.80
N SER A 10 4.22 20.08 33.16
CA SER A 10 4.20 19.72 31.74
C SER A 10 3.23 18.56 31.55
N SER A 11 2.02 18.87 31.08
CA SER A 11 1.04 17.87 30.69
C SER A 11 1.53 17.18 29.39
N PHE A 12 2.20 16.04 29.55
CA PHE A 12 2.50 15.15 28.45
C PHE A 12 1.20 14.49 28.01
N PHE A 13 0.55 15.04 26.99
CA PHE A 13 -0.55 14.38 26.31
C PHE A 13 0.03 13.19 25.54
N LEU A 14 0.02 12.00 26.18
CA LEU A 14 0.23 10.74 25.45
C LEU A 14 -0.96 10.57 24.51
N CYS A 15 -0.75 10.91 23.23
CA CYS A 15 -1.68 10.56 22.16
C CYS A 15 -1.65 9.03 22.00
N PHE A 16 -2.53 8.35 22.71
CA PHE A 16 -2.74 6.92 22.58
C PHE A 16 -3.48 6.71 21.24
N SER A 17 -2.72 6.57 20.16
CA SER A 17 -3.28 6.11 18.88
C SER A 17 -3.79 4.70 19.10
N ALA A 18 -5.09 4.57 19.34
CA ALA A 18 -5.75 3.27 19.36
C ALA A 18 -5.60 2.66 17.96
N VAL A 19 -4.66 1.75 17.81
CA VAL A 19 -4.57 0.88 16.63
C VAL A 19 -5.76 -0.07 16.74
N PHE A 20 -6.85 0.25 16.04
CA PHE A 20 -7.97 -0.69 15.92
C PHE A 20 -7.49 -1.88 15.08
N PRO A 21 -7.66 -3.12 15.59
CA PRO A 21 -7.31 -4.29 14.80
C PRO A 21 -8.18 -4.36 13.55
N ALA A 22 -7.53 -4.50 12.40
CA ALA A 22 -8.24 -4.82 11.18
C ALA A 22 -8.96 -6.16 11.35
N LEU A 23 -10.22 -6.24 10.94
CA LEU A 23 -10.97 -7.48 10.98
C LEU A 23 -10.47 -8.40 9.86
N ALA A 24 -9.66 -9.40 10.23
CA ALA A 24 -9.20 -10.45 9.33
C ALA A 24 -9.98 -11.73 9.58
N GLU A 25 -10.59 -12.28 8.56
CA GLU A 25 -11.16 -13.62 8.55
C GLU A 25 -10.23 -14.51 7.72
N ASN A 26 -9.64 -15.54 8.34
CA ASN A 26 -8.67 -16.44 7.69
C ASN A 26 -7.46 -15.73 7.04
N GLY A 27 -6.98 -14.63 7.64
CA GLY A 27 -5.86 -13.82 7.10
C GLY A 27 -6.25 -12.89 5.95
N VAL A 28 -7.53 -12.82 5.58
CA VAL A 28 -8.03 -11.91 4.53
C VAL A 28 -8.66 -10.68 5.17
N TYR A 29 -8.13 -9.52 4.86
CA TYR A 29 -8.67 -8.22 5.30
C TYR A 29 -9.69 -7.72 4.29
N ARG A 30 -10.94 -7.54 4.73
CA ARG A 30 -12.05 -7.02 3.88
C ARG A 30 -12.46 -5.61 4.28
N CYS A 31 -12.25 -5.26 5.54
CA CYS A 31 -12.54 -3.95 6.09
C CYS A 31 -11.69 -3.69 7.33
N VAL A 32 -11.61 -2.44 7.70
CA VAL A 32 -11.01 -1.99 8.96
C VAL A 32 -12.12 -1.43 9.83
N ALA A 33 -12.12 -1.78 11.12
CA ALA A 33 -13.08 -1.20 12.07
C ALA A 33 -12.75 0.29 12.25
N THR A 34 -13.62 1.17 11.75
CA THR A 34 -13.49 2.61 11.89
C THR A 34 -14.87 3.27 11.84
N ASP A 35 -15.05 4.33 12.62
CA ASP A 35 -16.24 5.17 12.57
C ASP A 35 -16.16 6.25 11.47
N GLU A 36 -15.01 6.34 10.78
CA GLU A 36 -14.79 7.29 9.71
C GLU A 36 -15.29 6.74 8.37
N LYS A 37 -15.91 7.61 7.57
CA LYS A 37 -16.34 7.29 6.20
C LYS A 37 -15.13 7.30 5.26
N LYS A 38 -14.31 6.24 5.33
CA LYS A 38 -13.11 6.05 4.50
C LYS A 38 -13.22 4.79 3.66
N ILE A 39 -12.62 4.83 2.49
CA ILE A 39 -12.40 3.67 1.62
C ILE A 39 -10.91 3.56 1.28
N ALA A 40 -10.42 2.34 1.07
CA ALA A 40 -9.14 2.10 0.43
C ALA A 40 -9.38 1.93 -1.07
N LEU A 41 -8.67 2.70 -1.88
CA LEU A 41 -8.72 2.59 -3.33
C LEU A 41 -7.55 1.75 -3.81
N THR A 42 -7.83 0.66 -4.55
CA THR A 42 -6.81 -0.25 -5.07
C THR A 42 -6.97 -0.45 -6.57
N PHE A 43 -5.85 -0.69 -7.25
CA PHE A 43 -5.79 -1.01 -8.67
C PHE A 43 -4.92 -2.24 -8.86
N ASP A 44 -5.49 -3.28 -9.44
CA ASP A 44 -4.81 -4.55 -9.68
C ASP A 44 -4.35 -4.65 -11.14
N ASP A 45 -3.52 -5.67 -11.45
CA ASP A 45 -3.06 -6.05 -12.79
C ASP A 45 -2.14 -5.06 -13.51
N GLY A 46 -1.78 -3.96 -12.85
CA GLY A 46 -0.86 -2.96 -13.42
C GLY A 46 0.61 -3.40 -13.45
N PRO A 47 1.50 -2.52 -13.94
CA PRO A 47 1.18 -1.31 -14.67
C PRO A 47 0.74 -1.58 -16.11
N HIS A 48 -0.13 -0.72 -16.63
CA HIS A 48 -0.55 -0.72 -18.03
C HIS A 48 0.08 0.46 -18.78
N TYR A 49 0.54 0.25 -20.02
CA TYR A 49 1.28 1.26 -20.80
C TYR A 49 0.56 2.62 -20.95
N LYS A 50 -0.75 2.61 -20.99
CA LYS A 50 -1.60 3.81 -21.16
C LYS A 50 -2.34 4.18 -19.87
N TYR A 51 -3.14 3.27 -19.33
CA TYR A 51 -4.11 3.61 -18.30
C TYR A 51 -3.49 3.93 -16.94
N THR A 52 -2.29 3.42 -16.64
CA THR A 52 -1.63 3.76 -15.37
C THR A 52 -1.37 5.26 -15.25
N ASP A 53 -0.92 5.92 -16.33
CA ASP A 53 -0.70 7.36 -16.31
C ASP A 53 -2.01 8.14 -16.18
N GLU A 54 -3.05 7.75 -16.91
CA GLU A 54 -4.35 8.41 -16.85
C GLU A 54 -4.97 8.32 -15.43
N ILE A 55 -4.82 7.17 -14.76
CA ILE A 55 -5.26 6.98 -13.38
C ILE A 55 -4.45 7.88 -12.44
N LEU A 56 -3.13 7.91 -12.58
CA LEU A 56 -2.25 8.75 -11.75
C LEU A 56 -2.58 10.24 -11.89
N ASP A 57 -2.84 10.72 -13.11
CA ASP A 57 -3.24 12.10 -13.37
C ASP A 57 -4.57 12.45 -12.68
N ILE A 58 -5.52 11.50 -12.68
CA ILE A 58 -6.81 11.67 -11.99
C ILE A 58 -6.60 11.70 -10.48
N LEU A 59 -5.82 10.77 -9.92
CA LEU A 59 -5.54 10.70 -8.49
C LEU A 59 -4.84 11.97 -8.00
N GLU A 60 -3.86 12.48 -8.77
CA GLU A 60 -3.17 13.73 -8.50
C GLU A 60 -4.13 14.92 -8.50
N LYS A 61 -4.98 15.02 -9.52
CA LYS A 61 -5.99 16.08 -9.64
C LYS A 61 -6.90 16.17 -8.42
N TYR A 62 -7.27 15.03 -7.84
CA TYR A 62 -8.16 14.97 -6.66
C TYR A 62 -7.40 14.86 -5.33
N GLY A 63 -6.07 14.85 -5.32
CA GLY A 63 -5.25 14.72 -4.11
C GLY A 63 -5.47 13.39 -3.38
N VAL A 64 -5.83 12.32 -4.11
CA VAL A 64 -6.14 11.00 -3.56
C VAL A 64 -4.95 10.07 -3.69
N LYS A 65 -4.69 9.27 -2.65
CA LYS A 65 -3.71 8.18 -2.68
C LYS A 65 -4.40 6.84 -2.83
N ALA A 66 -3.68 5.88 -3.43
CA ALA A 66 -4.17 4.54 -3.73
C ALA A 66 -3.05 3.51 -3.56
N THR A 67 -3.41 2.24 -3.57
CA THR A 67 -2.49 1.10 -3.64
C THR A 67 -2.58 0.48 -5.02
N PHE A 68 -1.44 0.23 -5.65
CA PHE A 68 -1.34 -0.46 -6.94
C PHE A 68 -0.74 -1.84 -6.73
N PHE A 69 -1.52 -2.89 -6.92
CA PHE A 69 -1.01 -4.26 -6.92
C PHE A 69 -0.49 -4.58 -8.32
N VAL A 70 0.84 -4.60 -8.44
CA VAL A 70 1.51 -4.74 -9.74
C VAL A 70 1.92 -6.17 -10.02
N ILE A 71 1.73 -6.61 -11.26
CA ILE A 71 2.21 -7.88 -11.79
C ILE A 71 3.69 -7.72 -12.17
N GLY A 72 4.55 -8.61 -11.69
CA GLY A 72 6.00 -8.51 -11.88
C GLY A 72 6.43 -8.38 -13.35
N VAL A 73 5.87 -9.18 -14.25
CA VAL A 73 6.18 -9.10 -15.68
C VAL A 73 5.75 -7.77 -16.31
N ASN A 74 4.69 -7.13 -15.81
CA ASN A 74 4.27 -5.81 -16.26
C ASN A 74 5.19 -4.71 -15.69
N ALA A 75 5.63 -4.87 -14.44
CA ALA A 75 6.61 -3.98 -13.82
C ALA A 75 7.95 -3.98 -14.56
N GLU A 76 8.43 -5.15 -15.00
CA GLU A 76 9.63 -5.24 -15.85
C GLU A 76 9.47 -4.57 -17.22
N ARG A 77 8.28 -4.65 -17.82
CA ARG A 77 7.99 -4.03 -19.12
C ARG A 77 7.83 -2.52 -19.04
N HIS A 78 7.37 -2.02 -17.90
CA HIS A 78 7.03 -0.62 -17.69
C HIS A 78 7.60 -0.08 -16.37
N PRO A 79 8.94 -0.16 -16.17
CA PRO A 79 9.59 0.25 -14.92
C PRO A 79 9.38 1.74 -14.61
N GLU A 80 9.25 2.59 -15.64
CA GLU A 80 8.98 4.01 -15.51
C GLU A 80 7.60 4.29 -14.87
N LYS A 81 6.61 3.41 -15.11
CA LYS A 81 5.28 3.54 -14.50
C LYS A 81 5.32 3.20 -13.01
N VAL A 82 6.07 2.13 -12.65
CA VAL A 82 6.24 1.75 -11.23
C VAL A 82 6.94 2.88 -10.46
N LYS A 83 8.00 3.46 -11.03
CA LYS A 83 8.67 4.63 -10.45
C LYS A 83 7.75 5.83 -10.30
N ARG A 84 6.89 6.08 -11.29
CA ARG A 84 5.90 7.15 -11.23
C ARG A 84 4.87 6.90 -10.11
N ILE A 85 4.36 5.68 -9.98
CA ILE A 85 3.46 5.29 -8.87
C ILE A 85 4.10 5.63 -7.53
N ALA A 86 5.34 5.15 -7.29
CA ALA A 86 6.08 5.37 -6.06
C ALA A 86 6.35 6.86 -5.80
N SER A 87 6.90 7.59 -6.80
CA SER A 87 7.24 9.01 -6.66
C SER A 87 6.02 9.92 -6.47
N SER A 88 4.86 9.49 -6.92
CA SER A 88 3.59 10.16 -6.67
C SER A 88 3.02 9.86 -5.27
N GLY A 89 3.71 9.06 -4.44
CA GLY A 89 3.33 8.76 -3.06
C GLY A 89 2.15 7.78 -2.95
N HIS A 90 2.00 6.88 -3.91
CA HIS A 90 1.09 5.74 -3.85
C HIS A 90 1.81 4.52 -3.30
N GLU A 91 1.05 3.58 -2.74
CA GLU A 91 1.57 2.30 -2.28
C GLU A 91 1.68 1.31 -3.46
N ILE A 92 2.71 0.45 -3.41
CA ILE A 92 2.87 -0.63 -4.38
C ILE A 92 2.74 -1.96 -3.64
N GLY A 93 1.80 -2.79 -4.10
CA GLY A 93 1.59 -4.16 -3.64
C GLY A 93 2.09 -5.18 -4.66
N ASN A 94 2.42 -6.37 -4.17
CA ASN A 94 2.81 -7.51 -5.00
C ASN A 94 1.56 -8.25 -5.50
N HIS A 95 1.44 -8.43 -6.82
CA HIS A 95 0.33 -9.18 -7.46
C HIS A 95 0.83 -10.42 -8.20
N THR A 96 1.82 -11.12 -7.65
CA THR A 96 2.60 -12.21 -8.25
C THR A 96 3.41 -11.77 -9.47
N TYR A 97 4.27 -12.64 -9.99
CA TYR A 97 5.10 -12.30 -11.14
C TYR A 97 4.37 -12.42 -12.47
N SER A 98 3.68 -13.56 -12.70
CA SER A 98 3.00 -13.86 -13.97
C SER A 98 1.46 -13.88 -13.86
N HIS A 99 0.91 -13.64 -12.67
CA HIS A 99 -0.52 -13.70 -12.37
C HIS A 99 -1.14 -15.08 -12.68
N PRO A 100 -0.58 -16.18 -12.14
CA PRO A 100 -1.09 -17.51 -12.42
C PRO A 100 -2.43 -17.73 -11.73
N HIS A 101 -3.20 -18.69 -12.26
CA HIS A 101 -4.44 -19.10 -11.62
C HIS A 101 -4.13 -19.90 -10.33
N LEU A 102 -4.32 -19.32 -9.16
CA LEU A 102 -3.88 -19.85 -7.86
C LEU A 102 -4.32 -21.30 -7.56
N LYS A 103 -5.49 -21.72 -8.08
CA LYS A 103 -5.95 -23.12 -7.95
C LYS A 103 -5.18 -24.14 -8.79
N LYS A 104 -4.31 -23.68 -9.69
CA LYS A 104 -3.56 -24.53 -10.64
C LYS A 104 -2.08 -24.59 -10.35
N VAL A 105 -1.61 -23.87 -9.34
CA VAL A 105 -0.20 -23.82 -8.95
C VAL A 105 -0.01 -24.47 -7.58
N SER A 106 1.14 -25.09 -7.36
CA SER A 106 1.58 -25.60 -6.06
C SER A 106 1.98 -24.43 -5.13
N THR A 107 2.09 -24.71 -3.84
CA THR A 107 2.59 -23.74 -2.86
C THR A 107 4.00 -23.25 -3.22
N GLN A 108 4.89 -24.15 -3.65
CA GLN A 108 6.24 -23.80 -4.08
C GLN A 108 6.26 -22.86 -5.28
N GLU A 109 5.42 -23.12 -6.29
CA GLU A 109 5.29 -22.25 -7.46
C GLU A 109 4.73 -20.87 -7.06
N LEU A 110 3.77 -20.83 -6.15
CA LEU A 110 3.23 -19.58 -5.65
C LEU A 110 4.27 -18.77 -4.86
N GLU A 111 5.06 -19.42 -4.01
CA GLU A 111 6.17 -18.79 -3.29
C GLU A 111 7.16 -18.17 -4.28
N ALA A 112 7.59 -18.91 -5.30
CA ALA A 112 8.50 -18.42 -6.34
C ALA A 112 7.91 -17.22 -7.12
N GLU A 113 6.62 -17.23 -7.41
CA GLU A 113 5.90 -16.13 -8.06
C GLU A 113 5.92 -14.85 -7.21
N ILE A 114 5.67 -14.99 -5.90
CA ILE A 114 5.69 -13.86 -4.95
C ILE A 114 7.11 -13.32 -4.77
N GLU A 115 8.09 -14.19 -4.55
CA GLU A 115 9.49 -13.80 -4.38
C GLU A 115 10.01 -13.07 -5.62
N LYS A 116 9.79 -13.62 -6.81
CA LYS A 116 10.23 -13.02 -8.06
C LYS A 116 9.61 -11.65 -8.30
N ALA A 117 8.32 -11.48 -8.05
CA ALA A 117 7.67 -10.18 -8.15
C ALA A 117 8.25 -9.17 -7.15
N SER A 118 8.50 -9.61 -5.90
CA SER A 118 9.12 -8.77 -4.87
C SER A 118 10.52 -8.30 -5.26
N GLU A 119 11.34 -9.19 -5.83
CA GLU A 119 12.67 -8.83 -6.34
C GLU A 119 12.60 -7.79 -7.45
N VAL A 120 11.68 -7.95 -8.40
CA VAL A 120 11.47 -6.98 -9.49
C VAL A 120 11.09 -5.61 -8.93
N ILE A 121 10.07 -5.57 -8.08
CA ILE A 121 9.57 -4.32 -7.50
C ILE A 121 10.66 -3.61 -6.67
N SER A 122 11.44 -4.37 -5.90
CA SER A 122 12.49 -3.82 -5.02
C SER A 122 13.68 -3.22 -5.78
N ARG A 123 13.89 -3.62 -7.04
CA ARG A 123 14.99 -3.08 -7.88
C ARG A 123 14.62 -1.80 -8.62
N LEU A 124 13.35 -1.43 -8.61
CA LEU A 124 12.83 -0.26 -9.35
C LEU A 124 12.81 1.00 -8.51
#